data_72463d0f31add8d560292735b18371c0
#
_entry.id   72463d0f31add8d560292735b18371c0
#
_cell.length_a   1.000
_cell.length_b   1.000
_cell.length_c   1.000
_cell.angle_alpha   90.00
_cell.angle_beta   90.00
_cell.angle_gamma   90.00
#
_symmetry.space_group_name_H-M   'P 1'
#
loop_
_entity.id
_entity.type
_entity.pdbx_description
1 polymer ?
#
loop_
_entity_poly.entity_id
_entity_poly.type
_entity_poly.pdbx_seq_one_letter_code
_entity_poly.pdbx_strand_id
1 'polypeptide(L)'
;MAVQMLAEDQCVNDDAFHLDEVKQRIGAEGFAIVHGLIPQATVERIRDFWLERFKQVEPRAAERVTWSPYLGQPNTIGFTKDQFQCLYRSCDFLWNPPYDRLTREVGIRMNTLRNLIVGFEPMRGITFSSDRYGVFVTTSYYPPHEGWLGAHSDGVASDIPLVHHIVPLTIKGQDYAEGGLVVVDRQGRTIDVDAQMRPGSVLFYDGSLTHGVERIIPHPGKLLGRMQMFAIPTTFSNVELNVLAVGRIATKTFIRAKWMRLKNRLLTRLGLGQIIR
;
A
#
# COMPACT_ATOMS: atom_id res chain seq x y z
N MET A 1 38.94 0.71 -6.90
CA MET A 1 37.80 0.39 -7.76
C MET A 1 36.58 1.04 -7.13
N ALA A 2 36.19 2.21 -7.61
CA ALA A 2 34.96 2.87 -7.18
C ALA A 2 33.77 2.06 -7.71
N VAL A 3 32.97 1.52 -6.82
CA VAL A 3 31.65 0.98 -7.17
C VAL A 3 30.85 2.18 -7.66
N GLN A 4 30.66 2.26 -8.95
CA GLN A 4 29.72 3.16 -9.58
C GLN A 4 28.34 2.76 -9.04
N MET A 5 27.87 3.46 -8.00
CA MET A 5 26.46 3.45 -7.65
C MET A 5 25.75 3.98 -8.90
N LEU A 6 25.12 3.06 -9.63
CA LEU A 6 24.13 3.43 -10.63
C LEU A 6 23.18 4.39 -9.94
N ALA A 7 22.97 5.57 -10.52
CA ALA A 7 21.92 6.46 -10.08
C ALA A 7 20.64 5.62 -10.04
N GLU A 8 20.20 5.28 -8.83
CA GLU A 8 18.92 4.57 -8.64
C GLU A 8 17.88 5.45 -9.28
N ASP A 9 17.18 4.94 -10.28
CA ASP A 9 16.10 5.64 -10.96
C ASP A 9 15.23 6.27 -9.87
N GLN A 10 15.11 7.59 -9.90
CA GLN A 10 14.39 8.34 -8.88
C GLN A 10 12.96 7.82 -8.86
N CYS A 11 12.59 7.03 -7.85
CA CYS A 11 11.29 6.34 -7.80
C CYS A 11 10.13 7.31 -7.50
N VAL A 12 10.44 8.57 -7.19
CA VAL A 12 9.49 9.65 -6.91
C VAL A 12 10.05 10.95 -7.47
N ASN A 13 9.18 11.71 -8.13
CA ASN A 13 9.49 13.05 -8.64
C ASN A 13 9.09 14.11 -7.60
N ASP A 14 10.01 14.49 -6.76
CA ASP A 14 9.78 15.44 -5.66
C ASP A 14 9.36 16.83 -6.15
N ASP A 15 9.78 17.24 -7.34
CA ASP A 15 9.42 18.54 -7.93
C ASP A 15 7.93 18.67 -8.24
N ALA A 16 7.22 17.56 -8.36
CA ALA A 16 5.77 17.55 -8.55
C ALA A 16 4.99 17.76 -7.24
N PHE A 17 5.66 17.79 -6.07
CA PHE A 17 5.00 17.87 -4.77
C PHE A 17 5.10 19.25 -4.15
N HIS A 18 3.98 19.99 -4.14
CA HIS A 18 3.86 21.32 -3.54
C HIS A 18 3.08 21.24 -2.23
N LEU A 19 3.79 21.17 -1.10
CA LEU A 19 3.23 20.91 0.23
C LEU A 19 2.06 21.84 0.61
N ASP A 20 2.22 23.14 0.42
CA ASP A 20 1.22 24.13 0.83
C ASP A 20 -0.06 24.03 -0.03
N GLU A 21 0.07 23.76 -1.33
CA GLU A 21 -1.07 23.52 -2.21
C GLU A 21 -1.84 22.25 -1.78
N VAL A 22 -1.11 21.15 -1.51
CA VAL A 22 -1.72 19.91 -1.05
C VAL A 22 -2.46 20.10 0.27
N LYS A 23 -1.87 20.80 1.23
CA LYS A 23 -2.51 21.15 2.51
C LYS A 23 -3.76 21.99 2.31
N GLN A 24 -3.70 23.00 1.46
CA GLN A 24 -4.84 23.87 1.15
C GLN A 24 -5.99 23.08 0.56
N ARG A 25 -5.72 22.21 -0.42
CA ARG A 25 -6.75 21.38 -1.07
C ARG A 25 -7.37 20.38 -0.10
N ILE A 26 -6.57 19.69 0.72
CA ILE A 26 -7.11 18.79 1.75
C ILE A 26 -7.97 19.57 2.75
N GLY A 27 -7.56 20.77 3.12
CA GLY A 27 -8.36 21.64 4.00
C GLY A 27 -9.70 22.04 3.40
N ALA A 28 -9.73 22.36 2.11
CA ALA A 28 -10.93 22.87 1.40
C ALA A 28 -11.87 21.75 0.95
N GLU A 29 -11.32 20.70 0.32
CA GLU A 29 -12.10 19.64 -0.35
C GLU A 29 -12.05 18.30 0.42
N GLY A 30 -11.06 18.14 1.28
CA GLY A 30 -10.77 16.90 2.00
C GLY A 30 -9.80 15.98 1.27
N PHE A 31 -9.41 16.30 0.05
CA PHE A 31 -8.43 15.54 -0.72
C PHE A 31 -7.63 16.41 -1.69
N ALA A 32 -6.49 15.87 -2.13
CA ALA A 32 -5.67 16.47 -3.18
C ALA A 32 -5.09 15.36 -4.08
N ILE A 33 -5.08 15.58 -5.39
CA ILE A 33 -4.43 14.70 -6.36
C ILE A 33 -3.17 15.42 -6.86
N VAL A 34 -2.01 14.74 -6.71
CA VAL A 34 -0.72 15.18 -7.23
C VAL A 34 -0.40 14.34 -8.45
N HIS A 35 -0.31 14.96 -9.62
CA HIS A 35 0.00 14.28 -10.87
C HIS A 35 1.52 14.19 -11.11
N GLY A 36 1.96 13.11 -11.74
CA GLY A 36 3.37 12.94 -12.13
C GLY A 36 4.34 12.74 -10.96
N LEU A 37 3.82 12.43 -9.76
CA LEU A 37 4.64 12.24 -8.57
C LEU A 37 5.46 10.95 -8.63
N ILE A 38 4.96 9.91 -9.30
CA ILE A 38 5.67 8.64 -9.46
C ILE A 38 5.89 8.39 -10.95
N PRO A 39 7.12 8.07 -11.39
CA PRO A 39 7.38 7.70 -12.77
C PRO A 39 6.50 6.53 -13.23
N GLN A 40 5.92 6.62 -14.42
CA GLN A 40 5.03 5.59 -14.95
C GLN A 40 5.68 4.20 -14.96
N ALA A 41 6.95 4.11 -15.38
CA ALA A 41 7.70 2.85 -15.37
C ALA A 41 7.79 2.21 -13.97
N THR A 42 7.89 3.04 -12.92
CA THR A 42 7.87 2.58 -11.53
C THR A 42 6.51 1.98 -11.17
N VAL A 43 5.42 2.66 -11.53
CA VAL A 43 4.04 2.17 -11.32
C VAL A 43 3.81 0.84 -12.03
N GLU A 44 4.22 0.74 -13.29
CA GLU A 44 4.08 -0.47 -14.12
C GLU A 44 4.85 -1.66 -13.51
N ARG A 45 6.09 -1.46 -13.07
CA ARG A 45 6.89 -2.51 -12.42
C ARG A 45 6.25 -3.02 -11.14
N ILE A 46 5.71 -2.11 -10.31
CA ILE A 46 5.00 -2.48 -9.07
C ILE A 46 3.72 -3.24 -9.43
N ARG A 47 2.92 -2.74 -10.37
CA ARG A 47 1.70 -3.39 -10.85
C ARG A 47 1.96 -4.82 -11.30
N ASP A 48 2.93 -4.99 -12.20
CA ASP A 48 3.20 -6.29 -12.82
C ASP A 48 3.72 -7.31 -11.80
N PHE A 49 4.56 -6.88 -10.86
CA PHE A 49 4.98 -7.72 -9.72
C PHE A 49 3.78 -8.23 -8.92
N TRP A 50 2.86 -7.33 -8.54
CA TRP A 50 1.73 -7.68 -7.68
C TRP A 50 0.65 -8.46 -8.43
N LEU A 51 0.41 -8.19 -9.70
CA LEU A 51 -0.50 -9.00 -10.52
C LEU A 51 -0.04 -10.45 -10.57
N GLU A 52 1.24 -10.68 -10.81
CA GLU A 52 1.79 -12.04 -10.83
C GLU A 52 1.72 -12.69 -9.44
N ARG A 53 1.94 -11.91 -8.40
CA ARG A 53 1.87 -12.40 -7.03
C ARG A 53 0.46 -12.77 -6.61
N PHE A 54 -0.54 -11.97 -6.95
CA PHE A 54 -1.95 -12.23 -6.61
C PHE A 54 -2.54 -13.42 -7.39
N LYS A 55 -2.08 -13.70 -8.60
CA LYS A 55 -2.47 -14.92 -9.33
C LYS A 55 -2.12 -16.21 -8.60
N GLN A 56 -1.10 -16.18 -7.75
CA GLN A 56 -0.65 -17.33 -6.96
C GLN A 56 -1.42 -17.49 -5.65
N VAL A 57 -2.29 -16.57 -5.31
CA VAL A 57 -3.14 -16.62 -4.12
C VAL A 57 -4.40 -17.39 -4.45
N GLU A 58 -4.56 -18.57 -3.87
CA GLU A 58 -5.83 -19.30 -3.99
C GLU A 58 -6.95 -18.52 -3.31
N PRO A 59 -8.10 -18.32 -3.97
CA PRO A 59 -9.28 -17.76 -3.35
C PRO A 59 -9.82 -18.76 -2.33
N ARG A 60 -9.35 -18.69 -1.09
CA ARG A 60 -9.95 -19.43 0.01
C ARG A 60 -11.19 -18.69 0.46
N ALA A 61 -12.31 -19.40 0.55
CA ALA A 61 -13.53 -18.86 1.13
C ALA A 61 -13.20 -18.30 2.53
N ALA A 62 -13.37 -16.99 2.71
CA ALA A 62 -13.51 -16.27 3.97
C ALA A 62 -12.39 -16.43 5.03
N GLU A 63 -11.14 -16.74 4.67
CA GLU A 63 -10.07 -16.41 5.59
C GLU A 63 -9.87 -14.88 5.54
N ARG A 64 -10.48 -14.18 6.50
CA ARG A 64 -10.17 -12.79 6.77
C ARG A 64 -8.65 -12.65 6.85
N VAL A 65 -8.06 -11.87 5.95
CA VAL A 65 -6.76 -11.28 6.26
C VAL A 65 -7.01 -10.40 7.47
N THR A 66 -6.84 -10.98 8.65
CA THR A 66 -7.11 -10.29 9.90
C THR A 66 -6.10 -9.17 10.02
N TRP A 67 -6.59 -7.96 9.91
CA TRP A 67 -5.89 -6.74 10.24
C TRP A 67 -5.66 -6.74 11.74
N SER A 68 -4.61 -7.38 12.16
CA SER A 68 -4.19 -7.32 13.55
C SER A 68 -2.82 -6.68 13.57
N PRO A 69 -2.71 -5.40 13.91
CA PRO A 69 -1.42 -4.70 13.94
C PRO A 69 -0.60 -5.12 15.16
N TYR A 70 -0.23 -6.39 15.21
CA TYR A 70 0.69 -6.88 16.22
C TYR A 70 2.13 -6.72 15.76
N LEU A 71 2.96 -6.21 16.64
CA LEU A 71 4.39 -6.22 16.41
C LEU A 71 4.89 -7.66 16.27
N GLY A 72 5.73 -7.91 15.26
CA GLY A 72 6.21 -9.25 14.93
C GLY A 72 5.27 -10.08 14.06
N GLN A 73 4.14 -9.51 13.63
CA GLN A 73 3.29 -10.12 12.61
C GLN A 73 4.11 -10.41 11.35
N PRO A 74 4.02 -11.60 10.74
CA PRO A 74 4.62 -11.86 9.44
C PRO A 74 3.89 -11.07 8.34
N ASN A 75 4.59 -10.76 7.25
CA ASN A 75 3.93 -10.24 6.05
C ASN A 75 2.85 -11.21 5.60
N THR A 76 1.70 -10.68 5.21
CA THR A 76 0.55 -11.47 4.78
C THR A 76 0.13 -11.12 3.37
N ILE A 77 -0.45 -12.07 2.67
CA ILE A 77 -1.12 -11.91 1.39
C ILE A 77 -2.33 -12.83 1.38
N GLY A 78 -3.48 -12.34 0.92
CA GLY A 78 -4.70 -13.14 0.91
C GLY A 78 -5.81 -12.51 0.09
N PHE A 79 -6.89 -13.27 -0.05
CA PHE A 79 -8.14 -12.86 -0.68
C PHE A 79 -9.24 -12.79 0.37
N THR A 80 -10.05 -11.75 0.34
CA THR A 80 -11.21 -11.59 1.19
C THR A 80 -12.45 -11.32 0.33
N LYS A 81 -13.51 -12.09 0.55
CA LYS A 81 -14.82 -11.86 -0.05
C LYS A 81 -15.87 -12.07 1.03
N ASP A 82 -16.52 -11.01 1.40
CA ASP A 82 -17.59 -10.99 2.40
C ASP A 82 -18.67 -9.96 2.01
N GLN A 83 -19.57 -9.64 2.91
CA GLN A 83 -20.64 -8.67 2.67
C GLN A 83 -20.15 -7.22 2.57
N PHE A 84 -18.89 -6.95 2.83
CA PHE A 84 -18.33 -5.61 2.88
C PHE A 84 -17.26 -5.38 1.82
N GLN A 85 -16.60 -6.43 1.34
CA GLN A 85 -15.48 -6.30 0.41
C GLN A 85 -15.25 -7.57 -0.43
N CYS A 86 -14.66 -7.37 -1.61
CA CYS A 86 -14.13 -8.44 -2.45
C CYS A 86 -12.80 -7.98 -3.06
N LEU A 87 -11.69 -8.41 -2.49
CA LEU A 87 -10.36 -7.97 -2.93
C LEU A 87 -9.25 -8.92 -2.48
N TYR A 88 -8.15 -8.90 -3.21
CA TYR A 88 -6.84 -9.37 -2.76
C TYR A 88 -6.12 -8.25 -2.03
N ARG A 89 -5.36 -8.59 -0.99
CA ARG A 89 -4.59 -7.62 -0.22
C ARG A 89 -3.30 -8.22 0.33
N SER A 90 -2.24 -7.44 0.30
CA SER A 90 -1.00 -7.73 0.99
C SER A 90 -0.81 -6.78 2.17
N CYS A 91 -0.11 -7.22 3.20
CA CYS A 91 0.39 -6.39 4.27
C CYS A 91 1.89 -6.65 4.41
N ASP A 92 2.69 -5.61 4.21
CA ASP A 92 4.13 -5.66 4.26
C ASP A 92 4.64 -4.81 5.44
N PHE A 93 4.91 -5.47 6.56
CA PHE A 93 5.34 -4.82 7.80
C PHE A 93 6.83 -4.47 7.73
N LEU A 94 7.19 -3.27 8.17
CA LEU A 94 8.54 -2.71 8.01
C LEU A 94 9.65 -3.49 8.73
N TRP A 95 9.31 -4.29 9.74
CA TRP A 95 10.27 -5.18 10.44
C TRP A 95 10.58 -6.48 9.71
N ASN A 96 9.84 -6.77 8.65
CA ASN A 96 10.06 -7.95 7.82
C ASN A 96 10.81 -7.59 6.53
N PRO A 97 11.52 -8.54 5.91
CA PRO A 97 11.94 -8.39 4.53
C PRO A 97 10.74 -8.14 3.61
N PRO A 98 10.80 -7.17 2.70
CA PRO A 98 9.67 -6.84 1.84
C PRO A 98 9.33 -7.97 0.87
N TYR A 99 8.06 -8.06 0.48
CA TYR A 99 7.66 -8.85 -0.68
C TYR A 99 8.33 -8.33 -1.95
N ASP A 100 8.28 -7.01 -2.12
CA ASP A 100 8.94 -6.28 -3.20
C ASP A 100 9.60 -5.02 -2.64
N ARG A 101 10.88 -4.85 -2.98
CA ARG A 101 11.68 -3.73 -2.48
C ARG A 101 11.16 -2.39 -3.02
N LEU A 102 10.85 -2.32 -4.32
CA LEU A 102 10.40 -1.09 -4.96
C LEU A 102 9.04 -0.62 -4.38
N THR A 103 8.10 -1.55 -4.20
CA THR A 103 6.81 -1.24 -3.54
C THR A 103 7.02 -0.64 -2.15
N ARG A 104 7.92 -1.22 -1.36
CA ARG A 104 8.23 -0.69 -0.02
C ARG A 104 8.88 0.68 -0.07
N GLU A 105 9.85 0.89 -0.95
CA GLU A 105 10.54 2.18 -1.10
C GLU A 105 9.57 3.30 -1.48
N VAL A 106 8.71 3.06 -2.47
CA VAL A 106 7.66 4.02 -2.85
C VAL A 106 6.68 4.24 -1.69
N GLY A 107 6.22 3.18 -1.02
CA GLY A 107 5.31 3.29 0.12
C GLY A 107 5.90 4.13 1.26
N ILE A 108 7.17 3.93 1.61
CA ILE A 108 7.88 4.71 2.61
C ILE A 108 7.97 6.18 2.17
N ARG A 109 8.33 6.43 0.92
CA ARG A 109 8.45 7.80 0.41
C ARG A 109 7.12 8.53 0.43
N MET A 110 6.03 7.87 0.02
CA MET A 110 4.69 8.45 0.11
C MET A 110 4.27 8.73 1.55
N ASN A 111 4.61 7.84 2.50
CA ASN A 111 4.36 8.09 3.91
C ASN A 111 5.19 9.28 4.44
N THR A 112 6.40 9.48 3.96
CA THR A 112 7.21 10.67 4.29
C THR A 112 6.50 11.96 3.87
N LEU A 113 5.99 12.02 2.63
CA LEU A 113 5.23 13.17 2.14
C LEU A 113 3.93 13.37 2.95
N ARG A 114 3.22 12.28 3.23
CA ARG A 114 2.04 12.32 4.11
C ARG A 114 2.39 12.90 5.49
N ASN A 115 3.53 12.51 6.08
CA ASN A 115 3.97 13.04 7.37
C ASN A 115 4.19 14.56 7.31
N LEU A 116 4.76 15.09 6.24
CA LEU A 116 4.91 16.53 6.02
C LEU A 116 3.55 17.23 5.96
N ILE A 117 2.56 16.63 5.29
CA ILE A 117 1.20 17.18 5.20
C ILE A 117 0.59 17.36 6.60
N VAL A 118 0.74 16.38 7.49
CA VAL A 118 0.16 16.39 8.83
C VAL A 118 1.06 17.03 9.89
N GLY A 119 2.21 17.57 9.51
CA GLY A 119 3.16 18.22 10.42
C GLY A 119 3.95 17.28 11.30
N PHE A 120 4.12 16.02 10.89
CA PHE A 120 4.98 15.06 11.57
C PHE A 120 6.41 15.10 11.04
N GLU A 121 7.34 14.60 11.85
CA GLU A 121 8.69 14.30 11.40
C GLU A 121 8.64 13.36 10.19
N PRO A 122 9.40 13.63 9.11
CA PRO A 122 9.33 12.88 7.85
C PRO A 122 9.44 11.37 8.03
N MET A 123 10.33 10.91 8.91
CA MET A 123 10.60 9.50 9.15
C MET A 123 9.72 8.86 10.23
N ARG A 124 8.75 9.59 10.79
CA ARG A 124 7.87 9.04 11.83
C ARG A 124 7.09 7.84 11.31
N GLY A 125 7.07 6.77 12.10
CA GLY A 125 6.40 5.52 11.79
C GLY A 125 7.18 4.58 10.86
N ILE A 126 8.26 5.04 10.25
CA ILE A 126 9.14 4.20 9.40
C ILE A 126 10.17 3.48 10.27
N THR A 127 10.55 4.09 11.37
CA THR A 127 11.38 3.49 12.40
C THR A 127 10.54 3.13 13.63
N PHE A 128 11.00 2.16 14.39
CA PHE A 128 10.32 1.79 15.63
C PHE A 128 10.32 2.93 16.64
N SER A 129 9.16 3.21 17.18
CA SER A 129 8.95 4.26 18.16
C SER A 129 8.37 3.69 19.45
N SER A 130 8.70 4.30 20.59
CA SER A 130 8.18 3.91 21.91
C SER A 130 6.67 4.15 22.06
N ASP A 131 6.10 5.03 21.25
CA ASP A 131 4.66 5.30 21.20
C ASP A 131 3.88 4.23 20.40
N ARG A 132 4.57 3.20 19.89
CA ARG A 132 4.02 2.12 19.08
C ARG A 132 3.43 2.57 17.74
N TYR A 133 3.60 3.84 17.40
CA TYR A 133 3.19 4.32 16.10
C TYR A 133 4.09 3.74 15.02
N GLY A 134 3.50 3.27 13.96
CA GLY A 134 4.23 2.72 12.83
C GLY A 134 3.38 2.67 11.58
N VAL A 135 3.97 2.18 10.51
CA VAL A 135 3.36 2.12 9.19
C VAL A 135 3.60 0.74 8.60
N PHE A 136 2.64 0.23 7.86
CA PHE A 136 2.86 -0.91 6.98
C PHE A 136 2.40 -0.56 5.56
N VAL A 137 3.10 -1.14 4.58
CA VAL A 137 2.79 -0.95 3.16
C VAL A 137 1.84 -2.05 2.72
N THR A 138 0.83 -1.68 1.97
CA THR A 138 -0.18 -2.61 1.47
C THR A 138 -0.45 -2.38 0.00
N THR A 139 -0.78 -3.46 -0.70
CA THR A 139 -1.27 -3.43 -2.07
C THR A 139 -2.60 -4.14 -2.11
N SER A 140 -3.58 -3.56 -2.78
CA SER A 140 -4.91 -4.14 -2.95
C SER A 140 -5.21 -4.33 -4.43
N TYR A 141 -5.83 -5.45 -4.77
CA TYR A 141 -6.35 -5.75 -6.10
C TYR A 141 -7.82 -6.12 -6.02
N TYR A 142 -8.64 -5.37 -6.68
CA TYR A 142 -10.07 -5.56 -6.84
C TYR A 142 -10.30 -6.28 -8.16
N PRO A 143 -10.69 -7.57 -8.16
CA PRO A 143 -10.81 -8.34 -9.38
C PRO A 143 -11.93 -7.82 -10.28
N PRO A 144 -11.82 -7.99 -11.61
CA PRO A 144 -12.86 -7.57 -12.55
C PRO A 144 -14.17 -8.28 -12.24
N HIS A 145 -15.29 -7.59 -12.44
CA HIS A 145 -16.69 -8.00 -12.17
C HIS A 145 -17.07 -8.20 -10.70
N GLU A 146 -16.12 -8.53 -9.82
CA GLU A 146 -16.40 -8.86 -8.43
C GLU A 146 -15.83 -7.86 -7.43
N GLY A 147 -14.74 -7.19 -7.75
CA GLY A 147 -14.00 -6.36 -6.82
C GLY A 147 -14.77 -5.13 -6.36
N TRP A 148 -14.82 -4.91 -5.05
CA TRP A 148 -15.44 -3.74 -4.42
C TRP A 148 -15.01 -3.61 -2.96
N LEU A 149 -15.30 -2.44 -2.37
CA LEU A 149 -15.14 -2.17 -0.95
C LEU A 149 -16.27 -1.24 -0.51
N GLY A 150 -17.03 -1.63 0.49
CA GLY A 150 -18.15 -0.87 1.03
C GLY A 150 -17.76 0.54 1.45
N ALA A 151 -18.70 1.47 1.30
CA ALA A 151 -18.51 2.83 1.75
C ALA A 151 -18.33 2.86 3.28
N HIS A 152 -17.29 3.54 3.75
CA HIS A 152 -16.93 3.70 5.15
C HIS A 152 -16.14 4.98 5.36
N SER A 153 -15.95 5.33 6.59
CA SER A 153 -14.94 6.28 7.02
C SER A 153 -13.99 5.59 7.98
N ASP A 154 -12.71 5.93 7.91
CA ASP A 154 -11.74 5.34 8.82
C ASP A 154 -11.98 5.85 10.24
N GLY A 155 -12.03 4.94 11.18
CA GLY A 155 -12.28 5.28 12.58
C GLY A 155 -11.13 6.09 13.19
N VAL A 156 -11.48 7.14 13.90
CA VAL A 156 -10.51 8.00 14.59
C VAL A 156 -9.96 7.24 15.80
N ALA A 157 -8.78 6.66 15.66
CA ALA A 157 -7.93 6.51 16.86
C ALA A 157 -7.47 7.94 17.21
N SER A 158 -7.83 8.43 18.35
CA SER A 158 -7.87 9.85 18.74
C SER A 158 -6.62 10.70 18.51
N ASP A 159 -5.48 10.08 18.20
CA ASP A 159 -4.19 10.76 18.16
C ASP A 159 -3.42 10.60 16.84
N ILE A 160 -4.01 9.96 15.84
CA ILE A 160 -3.37 9.76 14.53
C ILE A 160 -4.10 10.59 13.47
N PRO A 161 -3.45 11.59 12.86
CA PRO A 161 -4.04 12.30 11.73
C PRO A 161 -4.41 11.34 10.61
N LEU A 162 -5.68 11.38 10.17
CA LEU A 162 -6.23 10.42 9.22
C LEU A 162 -5.96 10.79 7.75
N VAL A 163 -4.91 11.53 7.46
CA VAL A 163 -4.52 11.73 6.06
C VAL A 163 -3.89 10.44 5.55
N HIS A 164 -4.51 9.86 4.54
CA HIS A 164 -4.01 8.71 3.81
C HIS A 164 -3.49 9.11 2.44
N HIS A 165 -2.76 8.21 1.79
CA HIS A 165 -2.40 8.34 0.39
C HIS A 165 -2.74 7.08 -0.36
N ILE A 166 -3.05 7.21 -1.66
CA ILE A 166 -3.28 6.09 -2.57
C ILE A 166 -2.48 6.34 -3.85
N VAL A 167 -1.71 5.34 -4.23
CA VAL A 167 -1.04 5.26 -5.53
C VAL A 167 -1.83 4.29 -6.39
N PRO A 168 -2.52 4.75 -7.44
CA PRO A 168 -3.19 3.87 -8.39
C PRO A 168 -2.14 3.11 -9.21
N LEU A 169 -2.28 1.80 -9.27
CA LEU A 169 -1.44 0.93 -10.11
C LEU A 169 -2.14 0.55 -11.42
N THR A 170 -3.45 0.78 -11.48
CA THR A 170 -4.29 0.68 -12.68
C THR A 170 -5.14 1.93 -12.83
N ILE A 171 -5.49 2.28 -14.06
CA ILE A 171 -6.13 3.55 -14.39
C ILE A 171 -7.51 3.29 -15.00
N LYS A 172 -8.53 3.96 -14.46
CA LYS A 172 -9.88 3.97 -15.00
C LYS A 172 -9.89 4.51 -16.45
N GLY A 173 -10.67 3.87 -17.33
CA GLY A 173 -10.71 4.16 -18.75
C GLY A 173 -9.57 3.54 -19.57
N GLN A 174 -8.49 3.06 -18.92
CA GLN A 174 -7.40 2.34 -19.59
C GLN A 174 -7.40 0.86 -19.23
N ASP A 175 -7.48 0.52 -17.95
CA ASP A 175 -7.34 -0.83 -17.41
C ASP A 175 -8.70 -1.42 -17.04
N TYR A 176 -9.61 -0.62 -16.54
CA TYR A 176 -11.01 -0.98 -16.26
C TYR A 176 -11.94 0.17 -16.67
N ALA A 177 -13.21 -0.13 -16.92
CA ALA A 177 -14.15 0.83 -17.49
C ALA A 177 -14.91 1.63 -16.44
N GLU A 178 -15.53 0.94 -15.47
CA GLU A 178 -16.44 1.56 -14.50
C GLU A 178 -16.17 1.10 -13.06
N GLY A 179 -16.79 1.78 -12.10
CA GLY A 179 -16.53 1.61 -10.68
C GLY A 179 -15.26 2.34 -10.24
N GLY A 180 -14.65 1.89 -9.15
CA GLY A 180 -13.42 2.49 -8.62
C GLY A 180 -13.64 3.32 -7.38
N LEU A 181 -12.62 4.07 -6.99
CA LEU A 181 -12.61 4.85 -5.76
C LEU A 181 -13.54 6.07 -5.85
N VAL A 182 -14.46 6.13 -4.92
CA VAL A 182 -15.31 7.30 -4.68
C VAL A 182 -15.04 7.86 -3.29
N VAL A 183 -15.10 9.18 -3.17
CA VAL A 183 -14.96 9.93 -1.91
C VAL A 183 -16.12 10.93 -1.81
N VAL A 184 -16.71 11.05 -0.63
CA VAL A 184 -17.66 12.13 -0.36
C VAL A 184 -16.86 13.32 0.17
N ASP A 185 -16.81 14.40 -0.59
CA ASP A 185 -16.06 15.59 -0.22
C ASP A 185 -16.68 16.36 0.97
N ARG A 186 -16.02 17.41 1.43
CA ARG A 186 -16.49 18.23 2.55
C ARG A 186 -17.80 18.97 2.26
N GLN A 187 -18.21 19.07 1.00
CA GLN A 187 -19.47 19.65 0.57
C GLN A 187 -20.58 18.59 0.42
N GLY A 188 -20.30 17.32 0.73
CA GLY A 188 -21.26 16.21 0.63
C GLY A 188 -21.46 15.68 -0.79
N ARG A 189 -20.59 16.04 -1.74
CA ARG A 189 -20.66 15.54 -3.12
C ARG A 189 -19.87 14.25 -3.26
N THR A 190 -20.43 13.26 -3.92
CA THR A 190 -19.69 12.05 -4.29
C THR A 190 -18.81 12.35 -5.48
N ILE A 191 -17.52 12.17 -5.30
CA ILE A 191 -16.49 12.40 -6.30
C ILE A 191 -15.92 11.07 -6.76
N ASP A 192 -15.98 10.81 -8.06
CA ASP A 192 -15.23 9.72 -8.69
C ASP A 192 -13.76 10.14 -8.81
N VAL A 193 -12.97 9.69 -7.86
CA VAL A 193 -11.55 10.07 -7.79
C VAL A 193 -10.75 9.36 -8.86
N ASP A 194 -11.04 8.10 -9.14
CA ASP A 194 -10.30 7.33 -10.14
C ASP A 194 -10.45 7.91 -11.56
N ALA A 195 -11.57 8.57 -11.88
CA ALA A 195 -11.76 9.28 -13.14
C ALA A 195 -10.82 10.49 -13.31
N GLN A 196 -10.27 11.01 -12.22
CA GLN A 196 -9.34 12.14 -12.24
C GLN A 196 -7.87 11.69 -12.21
N MET A 197 -7.61 10.40 -11.94
CA MET A 197 -6.26 9.86 -11.81
C MET A 197 -5.64 9.59 -13.18
N ARG A 198 -4.32 9.76 -13.23
CA ARG A 198 -3.47 9.46 -14.39
C ARG A 198 -2.30 8.59 -13.95
N PRO A 199 -1.59 7.91 -14.85
CA PRO A 199 -0.38 7.19 -14.49
C PRO A 199 0.59 8.09 -13.69
N GLY A 200 1.07 7.59 -12.57
CA GLY A 200 1.97 8.32 -11.68
C GLY A 200 1.33 9.37 -10.77
N SER A 201 0.00 9.48 -10.77
CA SER A 201 -0.73 10.31 -9.80
C SER A 201 -0.71 9.70 -8.40
N VAL A 202 -0.81 10.55 -7.38
CA VAL A 202 -1.04 10.13 -5.99
C VAL A 202 -2.18 10.96 -5.41
N LEU A 203 -3.13 10.27 -4.80
CA LEU A 203 -4.18 10.88 -3.99
C LEU A 203 -3.70 11.01 -2.55
N PHE A 204 -3.86 12.18 -1.94
CA PHE A 204 -3.83 12.39 -0.49
C PHE A 204 -5.23 12.79 -0.05
N TYR A 205 -5.77 12.15 0.99
CA TYR A 205 -7.15 12.43 1.43
C TYR A 205 -7.32 12.25 2.94
N ASP A 206 -8.31 12.94 3.48
CA ASP A 206 -8.75 12.80 4.85
C ASP A 206 -9.58 11.52 4.97
N GLY A 207 -9.03 10.50 5.65
CA GLY A 207 -9.68 9.20 5.84
C GLY A 207 -10.97 9.27 6.66
N SER A 208 -11.26 10.38 7.34
CA SER A 208 -12.54 10.59 8.02
C SER A 208 -13.71 10.84 7.06
N LEU A 209 -13.41 11.19 5.80
CA LEU A 209 -14.44 11.30 4.76
C LEU A 209 -14.98 9.91 4.40
N THR A 210 -16.26 9.84 4.07
CA THR A 210 -16.85 8.63 3.54
C THR A 210 -16.20 8.30 2.20
N HIS A 211 -15.65 7.08 2.09
CA HIS A 211 -15.02 6.59 0.87
C HIS A 211 -15.26 5.10 0.69
N GLY A 212 -15.09 4.61 -0.54
CA GLY A 212 -15.27 3.21 -0.88
C GLY A 212 -14.82 2.92 -2.30
N VAL A 213 -14.86 1.67 -2.70
CA VAL A 213 -14.57 1.26 -4.07
C VAL A 213 -15.81 0.60 -4.67
N GLU A 214 -16.41 1.28 -5.63
CA GLU A 214 -17.54 0.73 -6.38
C GLU A 214 -17.11 -0.49 -7.19
N ARG A 215 -18.08 -1.36 -7.50
CA ARG A 215 -17.83 -2.61 -8.23
C ARG A 215 -17.09 -2.36 -9.54
N ILE A 216 -16.00 -3.10 -9.74
CA ILE A 216 -15.14 -2.94 -10.90
C ILE A 216 -15.74 -3.63 -12.12
N ILE A 217 -15.99 -2.86 -13.16
CA ILE A 217 -16.37 -3.36 -14.48
C ILE A 217 -15.12 -3.29 -15.37
N PRO A 218 -14.67 -4.41 -15.93
CA PRO A 218 -13.48 -4.41 -16.77
C PRO A 218 -13.71 -3.66 -18.08
N HIS A 219 -12.63 -3.17 -18.64
CA HIS A 219 -12.68 -2.62 -19.99
C HIS A 219 -12.91 -3.75 -21.02
N PRO A 220 -13.74 -3.56 -22.05
CA PRO A 220 -13.93 -4.55 -23.10
C PRO A 220 -12.59 -5.08 -23.66
N GLY A 221 -12.43 -6.40 -23.64
CA GLY A 221 -11.21 -7.06 -24.11
C GLY A 221 -10.04 -7.09 -23.11
N LYS A 222 -10.20 -6.51 -21.91
CA LYS A 222 -9.19 -6.57 -20.83
C LYS A 222 -9.80 -7.23 -19.60
N LEU A 223 -9.12 -8.22 -19.04
CA LEU A 223 -9.49 -8.86 -17.77
C LEU A 223 -8.63 -8.31 -16.61
N LEU A 224 -8.49 -7.00 -16.55
CA LEU A 224 -7.75 -6.33 -15.51
C LEU A 224 -8.73 -5.56 -14.62
N GLY A 225 -8.54 -5.73 -13.32
CA GLY A 225 -9.31 -5.01 -12.31
C GLY A 225 -8.59 -3.76 -11.84
N ARG A 226 -9.05 -3.23 -10.71
CA ARG A 226 -8.45 -2.06 -10.06
C ARG A 226 -7.34 -2.47 -9.11
N MET A 227 -6.19 -1.81 -9.19
CA MET A 227 -5.09 -1.98 -8.24
C MET A 227 -4.63 -0.67 -7.66
N GLN A 228 -4.24 -0.74 -6.40
CA GLN A 228 -3.65 0.40 -5.68
C GLN A 228 -2.62 -0.08 -4.66
N MET A 229 -1.68 0.81 -4.31
CA MET A 229 -0.85 0.65 -3.13
C MET A 229 -0.99 1.87 -2.23
N PHE A 230 -0.77 1.66 -0.94
CA PHE A 230 -0.80 2.70 0.07
C PHE A 230 -0.02 2.27 1.32
N ALA A 231 0.31 3.21 2.18
CA ALA A 231 0.87 2.89 3.49
C ALA A 231 -0.15 3.29 4.57
N ILE A 232 -0.36 2.41 5.52
CA ILE A 232 -1.32 2.60 6.59
C ILE A 232 -0.59 2.94 7.87
N PRO A 233 -0.76 4.16 8.39
CA PRO A 233 -0.34 4.50 9.74
C PRO A 233 -1.23 3.78 10.75
N THR A 234 -0.61 3.24 11.78
CA THR A 234 -1.31 2.49 12.83
C THR A 234 -0.58 2.55 14.15
N THR A 235 -1.26 2.15 15.21
CA THR A 235 -0.62 1.87 16.49
C THR A 235 -0.53 0.36 16.66
N PHE A 236 0.70 -0.16 16.74
CA PHE A 236 0.92 -1.58 16.90
C PHE A 236 0.64 -2.01 18.34
N SER A 237 -0.28 -2.96 18.49
CA SER A 237 -0.61 -3.53 19.79
C SER A 237 0.36 -4.67 20.11
N ASN A 238 1.26 -4.45 21.06
CA ASN A 238 1.93 -5.50 21.82
C ASN A 238 2.33 -4.97 23.18
N VAL A 239 2.23 -5.82 24.17
CA VAL A 239 2.22 -5.42 25.55
C VAL A 239 3.60 -4.96 26.03
N GLU A 240 4.69 -5.48 25.49
CA GLU A 240 6.04 -5.17 25.96
C GLU A 240 6.97 -4.83 24.80
N LEU A 241 7.01 -3.55 24.44
CA LEU A 241 7.99 -3.02 23.51
C LEU A 241 9.16 -2.42 24.26
N ASN A 242 10.20 -3.21 24.49
CA ASN A 242 11.51 -2.62 24.63
C ASN A 242 12.27 -2.71 23.30
N VAL A 243 13.15 -1.77 23.04
CA VAL A 243 13.95 -1.68 21.80
C VAL A 243 14.71 -2.99 21.52
N LEU A 244 15.07 -3.74 22.57
CA LEU A 244 15.77 -5.03 22.48
C LEU A 244 14.83 -6.14 21.97
N ALA A 245 13.55 -6.17 22.36
CA ALA A 245 12.59 -7.14 21.87
C ALA A 245 12.31 -6.92 20.38
N VAL A 246 12.14 -5.66 19.98
CA VAL A 246 11.97 -5.28 18.57
C VAL A 246 13.20 -5.65 17.75
N GLY A 247 14.39 -5.32 18.22
CA GLY A 247 15.64 -5.70 17.58
C GLY A 247 15.79 -7.22 17.42
N ARG A 248 15.42 -8.01 18.43
CA ARG A 248 15.44 -9.49 18.37
C ARG A 248 14.44 -10.05 17.35
N ILE A 249 13.24 -9.48 17.28
CA ILE A 249 12.22 -9.88 16.28
C ILE A 249 12.72 -9.58 14.87
N ALA A 250 13.18 -8.37 14.63
CA ALA A 250 13.73 -7.96 13.34
C ALA A 250 14.93 -8.85 12.93
N THR A 251 15.85 -9.13 13.85
CA THR A 251 17.02 -9.97 13.61
C THR A 251 16.62 -11.41 13.28
N LYS A 252 15.71 -12.01 14.05
CA LYS A 252 15.20 -13.37 13.78
C LYS A 252 14.53 -13.46 12.41
N THR A 253 13.70 -12.49 12.08
CA THR A 253 13.00 -12.46 10.79
C THR A 253 13.97 -12.28 9.64
N PHE A 254 14.97 -11.41 9.78
CA PHE A 254 16.04 -11.22 8.79
C PHE A 254 16.86 -12.50 8.57
N ILE A 255 17.28 -13.16 9.65
CA ILE A 255 18.04 -14.43 9.57
C ILE A 255 17.20 -15.50 8.89
N ARG A 256 15.92 -15.64 9.27
CA ARG A 256 15.00 -16.61 8.67
C ARG A 256 14.82 -16.37 7.18
N ALA A 257 14.63 -15.12 6.76
CA ALA A 257 14.49 -14.77 5.36
C ALA A 257 15.78 -15.04 4.55
N LYS A 258 16.95 -14.74 5.13
CA LYS A 258 18.24 -15.04 4.50
C LYS A 258 18.45 -16.55 4.35
N TRP A 259 18.05 -17.32 5.35
CA TRP A 259 18.10 -18.79 5.33
C TRP A 259 17.16 -19.38 4.28
N MET A 260 15.93 -18.88 4.18
CA MET A 260 14.97 -19.31 3.17
C MET A 260 15.47 -19.03 1.74
N ARG A 261 16.06 -17.85 1.52
CA ARG A 261 16.67 -17.52 0.22
C ARG A 261 17.83 -18.48 -0.14
N LEU A 262 18.69 -18.79 0.84
CA LEU A 262 19.79 -19.72 0.63
C LEU A 262 19.28 -21.14 0.34
N LYS A 263 18.30 -21.60 1.12
CA LYS A 263 17.63 -22.89 0.92
C LYS A 263 16.99 -22.98 -0.47
N ASN A 264 16.24 -21.98 -0.88
CA ASN A 264 15.60 -21.95 -2.20
C ASN A 264 16.63 -21.96 -3.33
N ARG A 265 17.74 -21.20 -3.20
CA ARG A 265 18.84 -21.25 -4.19
C ARG A 265 19.46 -22.64 -4.29
N LEU A 266 19.66 -23.32 -3.17
CA LEU A 266 20.19 -24.69 -3.15
C LEU A 266 19.21 -25.67 -3.79
N LEU A 267 17.93 -25.61 -3.45
CA LEU A 267 16.88 -26.46 -4.04
C LEU A 267 16.74 -26.25 -5.54
N THR A 268 16.80 -25.00 -6.01
CA THR A 268 16.80 -24.69 -7.45
C THR A 268 18.02 -25.28 -8.16
N ARG A 269 19.21 -25.18 -7.55
CA ARG A 269 20.44 -25.79 -8.12
C ARG A 269 20.39 -27.31 -8.17
N LEU A 270 19.66 -27.94 -7.26
CA LEU A 270 19.50 -29.41 -7.19
C LEU A 270 18.29 -29.91 -8.02
N GLY A 271 17.61 -29.06 -8.77
CA GLY A 271 16.42 -29.42 -9.53
C GLY A 271 15.20 -29.81 -8.68
N LEU A 272 15.27 -29.58 -7.38
CA LEU A 272 14.21 -29.84 -6.42
C LEU A 272 13.40 -28.56 -6.25
N GLY A 273 12.19 -28.49 -6.79
CA GLY A 273 11.35 -27.29 -6.84
C GLY A 273 11.33 -26.42 -5.58
N GLN A 274 10.95 -25.14 -5.72
CA GLN A 274 10.89 -24.20 -4.61
C GLN A 274 9.79 -24.61 -3.61
N ILE A 275 10.14 -24.78 -2.35
CA ILE A 275 9.15 -24.91 -1.27
C ILE A 275 8.68 -23.49 -0.93
N ILE A 276 7.52 -23.11 -1.45
CA ILE A 276 6.80 -21.92 -1.06
C ILE A 276 6.04 -22.27 0.23
N ARG A 277 6.51 -21.78 1.35
CA ARG A 277 5.76 -21.70 2.61
C ARG A 277 5.92 -20.31 3.21
#